data_d4c2b8e335a71dd42422e2d1a8e510ed
#
_entry.id   d4c2b8e335a71dd42422e2d1a8e510ed
#
_cell.length_a   1.000
_cell.length_b   1.000
_cell.length_c   1.000
_cell.angle_alpha   90.00
_cell.angle_beta   90.00
_cell.angle_gamma   90.00
#
_symmetry.space_group_name_H-M   'P 1'
#
loop_
_entity.id
_entity.type
_entity.pdbx_description
1 polymer ?
#
loop_
_entity_poly.entity_id
_entity_poly.type
_entity_poly.pdbx_seq_one_letter_code
_entity_poly.pdbx_strand_id
1 'polypeptide(L)'
;MSFVALALMPQAMKAQFNWPYKNVNGTLVTDVPQRDAGQQPALNLVTPKMKVVRVAFVGLGMRGPGAVERWTHIPGIEIKALCDYEKSRAEACQKYLKQASMPAADIYYGENGYKEICKRPDIDLVYIATDWAHHFPVAKEAMTHGKHAAIEVPSAMNMHEIWELINLSEKTRLHCIMLENCCYDFFELNSLHMAQEGLFGDVIYAQGAYRHELSPFWKHYWKNGPNDKLGWRLRYNKEFRGDVYATHGLGPIAQVLNIHRGDRMRTLIAMDTRSFNGKKQAEKFSGEPCDTFRNGDQTTTLIRTEQGKVMEIIHNVMTPQPYNRMYQLTGTKGFANKYPVEGYAVSAKDMKEAGVTPSNDDLSGHDYLKEADMKALVERYTSPIVKKYGDEAKEVGGHGGMDFIMDSRLVYCLQNGLPLDMDVYDLAEWCCLAELGSISMDNGFMPVEVPDFTRGHWNEVKGYKHAYAAPEDEAKALAEAKAFTAQLKAKGAKYWAAADKKAAKKKGKK
;
A
#
# COMPACT_ATOMS: atom_id res chain seq x y z
N MET A 1 49.31 16.58 4.16
CA MET A 1 48.58 15.67 3.25
C MET A 1 47.21 15.40 3.90
N SER A 2 46.23 16.17 3.52
CA SER A 2 44.85 16.02 4.03
C SER A 2 44.13 15.01 3.16
N PHE A 3 43.79 13.87 3.74
CA PHE A 3 42.89 12.92 3.11
C PHE A 3 41.47 13.48 3.17
N VAL A 4 40.97 13.96 2.02
CA VAL A 4 39.55 14.21 1.82
C VAL A 4 38.88 12.83 1.69
N ALA A 5 38.18 12.43 2.75
CA ALA A 5 37.28 11.29 2.68
C ALA A 5 36.12 11.67 1.74
N LEU A 6 36.17 11.20 0.50
CA LEU A 6 35.00 11.15 -0.38
C LEU A 6 34.01 10.21 0.29
N ALA A 7 32.98 10.77 0.93
CA ALA A 7 31.83 10.00 1.37
C ALA A 7 31.21 9.36 0.14
N LEU A 8 31.44 8.07 -0.03
CA LEU A 8 30.71 7.23 -0.98
C LEU A 8 29.24 7.30 -0.59
N MET A 9 28.45 8.05 -1.35
CA MET A 9 26.99 7.94 -1.27
C MET A 9 26.62 6.48 -1.52
N PRO A 10 25.70 5.90 -0.75
CA PRO A 10 25.24 4.54 -1.04
C PRO A 10 24.73 4.47 -2.48
N GLN A 11 25.17 3.48 -3.22
CA GLN A 11 24.74 3.23 -4.61
C GLN A 11 23.21 3.02 -4.76
N ALA A 12 22.46 2.88 -3.66
CA ALA A 12 21.02 2.74 -3.61
C ALA A 12 20.24 3.98 -4.10
N MET A 13 20.87 5.15 -4.31
CA MET A 13 20.18 6.38 -4.72
C MET A 13 20.16 6.64 -6.23
N LYS A 14 20.45 5.66 -7.05
CA LYS A 14 20.23 5.75 -8.50
C LYS A 14 19.12 4.81 -8.96
N ALA A 15 17.96 4.90 -8.38
CA ALA A 15 16.75 4.43 -9.03
C ALA A 15 16.51 5.35 -10.23
N GLN A 16 17.13 5.08 -11.35
CA GLN A 16 16.90 5.80 -12.59
C GLN A 16 15.74 5.12 -13.30
N PHE A 17 14.81 5.91 -13.81
CA PHE A 17 13.85 5.44 -14.80
C PHE A 17 14.60 5.19 -16.10
N ASN A 18 14.97 3.95 -16.34
CA ASN A 18 15.79 3.54 -17.49
C ASN A 18 15.38 2.17 -18.06
N TRP A 19 14.14 1.72 -17.76
CA TRP A 19 13.65 0.47 -18.30
C TRP A 19 13.59 0.52 -19.82
N PRO A 20 14.09 -0.51 -20.54
CA PRO A 20 14.15 -0.51 -22.00
C PRO A 20 12.76 -0.43 -22.64
N TYR A 21 12.63 0.40 -23.67
CA TYR A 21 11.43 0.49 -24.48
C TYR A 21 11.78 0.79 -25.94
N LYS A 22 10.82 0.52 -26.82
CA LYS A 22 10.92 0.81 -28.26
C LYS A 22 9.60 1.37 -28.77
N ASN A 23 9.69 2.18 -29.82
CA ASN A 23 8.48 2.67 -30.51
C ASN A 23 8.03 1.62 -31.53
N VAL A 24 6.81 1.13 -31.36
CA VAL A 24 6.15 0.19 -32.27
C VAL A 24 4.87 0.85 -32.80
N ASN A 25 4.91 1.33 -34.02
CA ASN A 25 3.75 1.95 -34.68
C ASN A 25 3.09 3.09 -33.88
N GLY A 26 3.88 3.93 -33.21
CA GLY A 26 3.38 5.06 -32.44
C GLY A 26 3.03 4.74 -30.98
N THR A 27 3.25 3.53 -30.52
CA THR A 27 3.13 3.12 -29.12
C THR A 27 4.51 2.75 -28.56
N LEU A 28 4.82 3.22 -27.37
CA LEU A 28 6.05 2.85 -26.65
C LEU A 28 5.81 1.53 -25.91
N VAL A 29 6.57 0.50 -26.28
CA VAL A 29 6.44 -0.85 -25.73
C VAL A 29 7.68 -1.17 -24.91
N THR A 30 7.47 -1.55 -23.65
CA THR A 30 8.54 -1.92 -22.73
C THR A 30 8.85 -3.41 -22.78
N ASP A 31 10.07 -3.79 -22.41
CA ASP A 31 10.47 -5.19 -22.36
C ASP A 31 9.75 -5.94 -21.21
N VAL A 32 9.33 -7.17 -21.49
CA VAL A 32 8.75 -8.08 -20.49
C VAL A 32 9.74 -9.22 -20.26
N PRO A 33 10.37 -9.33 -19.08
CA PRO A 33 11.29 -10.43 -18.77
C PRO A 33 10.58 -11.79 -18.83
N GLN A 34 11.23 -12.77 -19.39
CA GLN A 34 10.75 -14.15 -19.37
C GLN A 34 10.89 -14.74 -17.96
N ARG A 35 10.03 -15.72 -17.63
CA ARG A 35 10.19 -16.50 -16.38
C ARG A 35 11.43 -17.38 -16.47
N ASP A 36 12.19 -17.41 -15.40
CA ASP A 36 13.25 -18.40 -15.23
C ASP A 36 12.66 -19.80 -15.00
N ALA A 37 13.48 -20.82 -15.22
CA ALA A 37 13.07 -22.19 -14.92
C ALA A 37 12.68 -22.34 -13.45
N GLY A 38 11.51 -22.93 -13.20
CA GLY A 38 10.95 -23.15 -11.87
C GLY A 38 10.11 -22.00 -11.29
N GLN A 39 10.03 -20.85 -11.95
CA GLN A 39 9.09 -19.81 -11.57
C GLN A 39 7.66 -20.20 -11.97
N GLN A 40 6.69 -19.88 -11.11
CA GLN A 40 5.27 -20.14 -11.33
C GLN A 40 4.46 -18.88 -11.03
N PRO A 41 3.34 -18.63 -11.76
CA PRO A 41 2.48 -17.50 -11.46
C PRO A 41 2.10 -17.42 -9.98
N ALA A 42 2.11 -16.20 -9.44
CA ALA A 42 1.76 -15.93 -8.05
C ALA A 42 0.27 -15.58 -7.84
N LEU A 43 -0.56 -15.70 -8.90
CA LEU A 43 -2.01 -15.50 -8.80
C LEU A 43 -2.60 -16.49 -7.79
N ASN A 44 -3.45 -15.98 -6.89
CA ASN A 44 -4.06 -16.77 -5.82
C ASN A 44 -3.04 -17.59 -5.02
N LEU A 45 -1.82 -17.07 -4.87
CA LEU A 45 -0.79 -17.72 -4.07
C LEU A 45 -1.29 -17.99 -2.65
N VAL A 46 -1.18 -19.23 -2.23
CA VAL A 46 -1.44 -19.65 -0.85
C VAL A 46 -0.15 -20.17 -0.23
N THR A 47 -0.04 -20.02 1.07
CA THR A 47 1.08 -20.55 1.87
C THR A 47 0.55 -21.38 3.03
N PRO A 48 1.36 -22.24 3.67
CA PRO A 48 0.91 -23.01 4.83
C PRO A 48 0.32 -22.12 5.93
N LYS A 49 -0.75 -22.59 6.58
CA LYS A 49 -1.39 -21.87 7.71
C LYS A 49 -0.38 -21.56 8.80
N MET A 50 -0.33 -20.32 9.25
CA MET A 50 0.51 -19.86 10.35
C MET A 50 -0.34 -19.72 11.61
N LYS A 51 -0.18 -20.61 12.59
CA LYS A 51 -0.88 -20.45 13.88
C LYS A 51 -0.53 -19.15 14.58
N VAL A 52 0.70 -18.69 14.41
CA VAL A 52 1.25 -17.44 14.91
C VAL A 52 2.04 -16.80 13.79
N VAL A 53 1.80 -15.52 13.52
CA VAL A 53 2.57 -14.71 12.59
C VAL A 53 3.69 -14.01 13.37
N ARG A 54 4.94 -14.44 13.16
CA ARG A 54 6.12 -13.87 13.82
C ARG A 54 6.67 -12.77 12.92
N VAL A 55 6.53 -11.52 13.35
CA VAL A 55 6.82 -10.35 12.54
C VAL A 55 8.03 -9.56 13.04
N ALA A 56 8.79 -9.02 12.10
CA ALA A 56 9.79 -8.00 12.35
C ALA A 56 9.39 -6.70 11.64
N PHE A 57 9.57 -5.57 12.31
CA PHE A 57 9.34 -4.24 11.73
C PHE A 57 10.66 -3.58 11.37
N VAL A 58 10.77 -3.11 10.13
CA VAL A 58 11.94 -2.40 9.60
C VAL A 58 11.52 -1.03 9.09
N GLY A 59 12.11 0.03 9.68
CA GLY A 59 11.71 1.41 9.46
C GLY A 59 10.71 1.88 10.52
N LEU A 60 11.21 2.60 11.52
CA LEU A 60 10.44 3.06 12.67
C LEU A 60 10.45 4.60 12.77
N GLY A 61 10.41 5.23 11.61
CA GLY A 61 10.31 6.67 11.47
C GLY A 61 8.89 7.20 11.71
N MET A 62 8.20 7.56 10.61
CA MET A 62 6.88 8.20 10.67
C MET A 62 5.74 7.17 10.75
N ARG A 63 5.74 6.14 9.87
CA ARG A 63 4.64 5.14 9.77
C ARG A 63 4.83 3.96 10.71
N GLY A 64 6.06 3.45 10.83
CA GLY A 64 6.39 2.24 11.56
C GLY A 64 5.91 2.18 13.01
N PRO A 65 6.09 3.24 13.84
CA PRO A 65 5.63 3.23 15.22
C PRO A 65 4.13 2.96 15.37
N GLY A 66 3.30 3.61 14.53
CA GLY A 66 1.85 3.37 14.52
C GLY A 66 1.49 1.95 14.05
N ALA A 67 2.25 1.37 13.13
CA ALA A 67 2.07 -0.01 12.73
C ALA A 67 2.40 -0.99 13.87
N VAL A 68 3.52 -0.79 14.57
CA VAL A 68 3.87 -1.60 15.76
C VAL A 68 2.76 -1.54 16.81
N GLU A 69 2.21 -0.34 17.08
CA GLU A 69 1.10 -0.17 18.04
C GLU A 69 -0.15 -0.95 17.58
N ARG A 70 -0.63 -0.73 16.35
CA ARG A 70 -1.82 -1.42 15.81
C ARG A 70 -1.70 -2.93 15.85
N TRP A 71 -0.53 -3.47 15.49
CA TRP A 71 -0.31 -4.92 15.49
C TRP A 71 -0.42 -5.53 16.88
N THR A 72 -0.21 -4.80 17.97
CA THR A 72 -0.41 -5.32 19.34
C THR A 72 -1.88 -5.65 19.65
N HIS A 73 -2.82 -5.16 18.85
CA HIS A 73 -4.25 -5.46 18.96
C HIS A 73 -4.67 -6.71 18.18
N ILE A 74 -3.87 -7.18 17.22
CA ILE A 74 -4.22 -8.31 16.36
C ILE A 74 -3.89 -9.64 17.07
N PRO A 75 -4.86 -10.58 17.21
CA PRO A 75 -4.61 -11.86 17.82
C PRO A 75 -3.66 -12.77 17.01
N GLY A 76 -2.82 -13.54 17.71
CA GLY A 76 -1.97 -14.55 17.09
C GLY A 76 -0.74 -13.99 16.36
N ILE A 77 -0.26 -12.82 16.78
CA ILE A 77 1.02 -12.27 16.32
C ILE A 77 2.07 -12.29 17.42
N GLU A 78 3.33 -12.32 17.03
CA GLU A 78 4.46 -12.08 17.93
C GLU A 78 5.45 -11.13 17.25
N ILE A 79 5.70 -9.97 17.86
CA ILE A 79 6.68 -9.00 17.36
C ILE A 79 8.05 -9.44 17.87
N LYS A 80 8.90 -9.98 16.96
CA LYS A 80 10.19 -10.57 17.27
C LYS A 80 11.33 -9.56 17.24
N ALA A 81 11.27 -8.60 16.33
CA ALA A 81 12.35 -7.64 16.13
C ALA A 81 11.83 -6.27 15.69
N LEU A 82 12.54 -5.23 16.13
CA LEU A 82 12.32 -3.84 15.77
C LEU A 82 13.65 -3.29 15.22
N CYS A 83 13.61 -2.72 14.01
CA CYS A 83 14.79 -2.22 13.32
C CYS A 83 14.56 -0.83 12.76
N ASP A 84 15.53 0.05 13.00
CA ASP A 84 15.62 1.35 12.32
C ASP A 84 17.10 1.70 12.10
N TYR A 85 17.38 2.61 11.19
CA TYR A 85 18.73 3.15 11.08
C TYR A 85 19.18 3.77 12.41
N GLU A 86 18.29 4.51 13.06
CA GLU A 86 18.47 5.14 14.36
C GLU A 86 18.04 4.18 15.49
N LYS A 87 18.99 3.69 16.28
CA LYS A 87 18.74 2.80 17.42
C LYS A 87 17.65 3.30 18.36
N SER A 88 17.65 4.60 18.63
CA SER A 88 16.70 5.25 19.54
C SER A 88 15.24 5.11 19.11
N ARG A 89 14.95 5.05 17.80
CA ARG A 89 13.61 4.84 17.26
C ARG A 89 13.12 3.42 17.50
N ALA A 90 13.99 2.43 17.29
CA ALA A 90 13.67 1.05 17.58
C ALA A 90 13.44 0.83 19.10
N GLU A 91 14.28 1.41 19.95
CA GLU A 91 14.12 1.38 21.41
C GLU A 91 12.82 2.08 21.86
N ALA A 92 12.45 3.20 21.24
CA ALA A 92 11.24 3.94 21.58
C ALA A 92 9.95 3.14 21.30
N CYS A 93 9.93 2.26 20.29
CA CYS A 93 8.78 1.42 19.98
C CYS A 93 8.51 0.32 21.01
N GLN A 94 9.48 -0.02 21.88
CA GLN A 94 9.25 -0.97 22.98
C GLN A 94 8.13 -0.53 23.95
N LYS A 95 7.82 0.77 23.99
CA LYS A 95 6.72 1.29 24.81
C LYS A 95 5.37 0.66 24.46
N TYR A 96 5.11 0.43 23.16
CA TYR A 96 3.85 -0.16 22.69
C TYR A 96 3.72 -1.62 23.11
N LEU A 97 4.83 -2.39 23.04
CA LEU A 97 4.85 -3.76 23.54
C LEU A 97 4.62 -3.80 25.04
N LYS A 98 5.24 -2.88 25.79
CA LYS A 98 5.05 -2.76 27.24
C LYS A 98 3.60 -2.41 27.58
N GLN A 99 3.00 -1.45 26.90
CA GLN A 99 1.60 -1.04 27.09
C GLN A 99 0.63 -2.20 26.82
N ALA A 100 0.88 -2.99 25.78
CA ALA A 100 0.09 -4.16 25.42
C ALA A 100 0.43 -5.41 26.26
N SER A 101 1.37 -5.30 27.21
CA SER A 101 1.88 -6.44 27.99
C SER A 101 2.51 -7.55 27.13
N MET A 102 3.00 -7.24 25.93
CA MET A 102 3.76 -8.18 25.10
C MET A 102 5.23 -8.24 25.53
N PRO A 103 5.95 -9.34 25.30
CA PRO A 103 7.39 -9.40 25.54
C PRO A 103 8.14 -8.32 24.74
N ALA A 104 9.30 -7.89 25.24
CA ALA A 104 10.17 -7.02 24.46
C ALA A 104 10.65 -7.71 23.19
N ALA A 105 10.74 -6.96 22.10
CA ALA A 105 11.33 -7.41 20.86
C ALA A 105 12.84 -7.13 20.84
N ASP A 106 13.59 -7.89 20.05
CA ASP A 106 15.02 -7.64 19.85
C ASP A 106 15.23 -6.37 19.02
N ILE A 107 16.27 -5.59 19.37
CA ILE A 107 16.57 -4.32 18.73
C ILE A 107 17.72 -4.51 17.75
N TYR A 108 17.46 -4.09 16.50
CA TYR A 108 18.44 -3.99 15.44
C TYR A 108 18.54 -2.55 14.93
N TYR A 109 19.71 -2.15 14.44
CA TYR A 109 19.89 -0.76 13.98
C TYR A 109 21.06 -0.63 12.98
N GLY A 110 21.13 0.54 12.36
CA GLY A 110 22.14 0.87 11.36
C GLY A 110 21.85 0.27 9.99
N GLU A 111 22.74 0.52 9.06
CA GLU A 111 22.59 0.22 7.63
C GLU A 111 22.31 -1.26 7.32
N ASN A 112 22.85 -2.17 8.11
CA ASN A 112 22.74 -3.61 7.87
C ASN A 112 21.83 -4.34 8.90
N GLY A 113 21.16 -3.61 9.79
CA GLY A 113 20.33 -4.21 10.84
C GLY A 113 19.23 -5.12 10.29
N TYR A 114 18.60 -4.75 9.18
CA TYR A 114 17.57 -5.55 8.53
C TYR A 114 18.11 -6.89 7.97
N LYS A 115 19.37 -6.94 7.52
CA LYS A 115 19.98 -8.17 6.99
C LYS A 115 20.12 -9.24 8.08
N GLU A 116 20.44 -8.82 9.30
CA GLU A 116 20.52 -9.74 10.43
C GLU A 116 19.13 -10.29 10.82
N ILE A 117 18.10 -9.45 10.73
CA ILE A 117 16.71 -9.86 10.93
C ILE A 117 16.30 -10.92 9.91
N CYS A 118 16.60 -10.70 8.64
CA CYS A 118 16.20 -11.60 7.55
C CYS A 118 16.79 -13.01 7.69
N LYS A 119 17.95 -13.15 8.32
CA LYS A 119 18.60 -14.46 8.58
C LYS A 119 17.95 -15.26 9.73
N ARG A 120 17.11 -14.64 10.54
CA ARG A 120 16.51 -15.28 11.72
C ARG A 120 15.46 -16.33 11.33
N PRO A 121 15.55 -17.57 11.86
CA PRO A 121 14.56 -18.63 11.56
C PRO A 121 13.23 -18.44 12.30
N ASP A 122 13.18 -17.57 13.32
CA ASP A 122 12.01 -17.31 14.14
C ASP A 122 11.20 -16.07 13.69
N ILE A 123 11.36 -15.66 12.44
CA ILE A 123 10.61 -14.59 11.78
C ILE A 123 9.96 -15.15 10.51
N ASP A 124 8.67 -14.87 10.32
CA ASP A 124 7.89 -15.30 9.16
C ASP A 124 7.66 -14.17 8.16
N LEU A 125 7.49 -12.95 8.69
CA LEU A 125 7.09 -11.76 7.95
C LEU A 125 7.98 -10.57 8.31
N VAL A 126 8.41 -9.81 7.31
CA VAL A 126 9.06 -8.51 7.49
C VAL A 126 8.08 -7.42 7.05
N TYR A 127 7.67 -6.56 8.00
CA TYR A 127 6.89 -5.35 7.76
C TYR A 127 7.85 -4.19 7.49
N ILE A 128 7.76 -3.60 6.29
CA ILE A 128 8.75 -2.67 5.77
C ILE A 128 8.11 -1.28 5.66
N ALA A 129 8.57 -0.34 6.49
CA ALA A 129 8.10 1.05 6.54
C ALA A 129 9.27 2.04 6.52
N THR A 130 10.30 1.72 5.75
CA THR A 130 11.48 2.55 5.51
C THR A 130 11.16 3.76 4.61
N ASP A 131 12.16 4.49 4.15
CA ASP A 131 12.01 5.37 3.00
C ASP A 131 11.91 4.55 1.69
N TRP A 132 11.47 5.19 0.61
CA TRP A 132 11.22 4.51 -0.66
C TRP A 132 12.45 3.81 -1.26
N ALA A 133 13.64 4.39 -1.05
CA ALA A 133 14.88 3.79 -1.55
C ALA A 133 15.22 2.44 -0.90
N HIS A 134 14.71 2.19 0.30
CA HIS A 134 15.01 0.98 1.06
C HIS A 134 13.86 -0.05 1.03
N HIS A 135 12.69 0.27 0.45
CA HIS A 135 11.59 -0.69 0.33
C HIS A 135 12.02 -1.96 -0.40
N PHE A 136 12.49 -1.82 -1.63
CA PHE A 136 12.94 -2.94 -2.46
C PHE A 136 14.14 -3.71 -1.86
N PRO A 137 15.26 -3.08 -1.44
CA PRO A 137 16.39 -3.81 -0.87
C PRO A 137 16.01 -4.66 0.35
N VAL A 138 15.19 -4.14 1.24
CA VAL A 138 14.73 -4.88 2.44
C VAL A 138 13.81 -6.04 2.05
N ALA A 139 12.87 -5.82 1.13
CA ALA A 139 11.98 -6.86 0.63
C ALA A 139 12.74 -8.00 -0.07
N LYS A 140 13.70 -7.63 -0.93
CA LYS A 140 14.56 -8.60 -1.61
C LYS A 140 15.33 -9.45 -0.61
N GLU A 141 15.96 -8.85 0.39
CA GLU A 141 16.69 -9.57 1.43
C GLU A 141 15.76 -10.50 2.22
N ALA A 142 14.57 -10.01 2.62
CA ALA A 142 13.59 -10.81 3.35
C ALA A 142 13.16 -12.05 2.56
N MET A 143 12.76 -11.87 1.31
CA MET A 143 12.27 -12.97 0.46
C MET A 143 13.38 -13.96 0.09
N THR A 144 14.61 -13.49 -0.13
CA THR A 144 15.77 -14.35 -0.38
C THR A 144 16.07 -15.27 0.81
N HIS A 145 15.75 -14.83 2.03
CA HIS A 145 15.90 -15.59 3.25
C HIS A 145 14.61 -16.29 3.73
N GLY A 146 13.63 -16.48 2.84
CA GLY A 146 12.43 -17.25 3.13
C GLY A 146 11.39 -16.54 3.99
N LYS A 147 11.36 -15.19 3.99
CA LYS A 147 10.36 -14.38 4.70
C LYS A 147 9.37 -13.77 3.73
N HIS A 148 8.11 -13.66 4.15
CA HIS A 148 7.14 -12.84 3.46
C HIS A 148 7.52 -11.36 3.61
N ALA A 149 7.18 -10.54 2.61
CA ALA A 149 7.41 -9.10 2.62
C ALA A 149 6.09 -8.34 2.55
N ALA A 150 5.84 -7.48 3.55
CA ALA A 150 4.74 -6.52 3.56
C ALA A 150 5.33 -5.12 3.53
N ILE A 151 5.07 -4.37 2.47
CA ILE A 151 5.83 -3.16 2.13
C ILE A 151 4.89 -1.96 2.08
N GLU A 152 5.21 -0.90 2.82
CA GLU A 152 4.51 0.39 2.75
C GLU A 152 4.58 0.98 1.33
N VAL A 153 3.68 1.88 1.03
CA VAL A 153 3.45 2.48 -0.29
C VAL A 153 4.43 3.60 -0.62
N PRO A 154 4.88 3.69 -1.90
CA PRO A 154 4.87 2.65 -2.93
C PRO A 154 5.95 1.60 -2.67
N SER A 155 5.66 0.35 -2.97
CA SER A 155 6.58 -0.75 -2.66
C SER A 155 7.79 -0.84 -3.57
N ALA A 156 7.69 -0.29 -4.77
CA ALA A 156 8.76 -0.21 -5.77
C ALA A 156 8.72 1.14 -6.47
N MET A 157 9.88 1.62 -6.89
CA MET A 157 10.03 2.95 -7.49
C MET A 157 10.27 2.93 -9.01
N ASN A 158 10.61 1.78 -9.57
CA ASN A 158 10.92 1.63 -10.99
C ASN A 158 10.63 0.21 -11.49
N MET A 159 10.63 0.04 -12.81
CA MET A 159 10.30 -1.23 -13.47
C MET A 159 11.29 -2.36 -13.14
N HIS A 160 12.55 -2.04 -12.87
CA HIS A 160 13.53 -3.05 -12.46
C HIS A 160 13.16 -3.67 -11.11
N GLU A 161 12.87 -2.83 -10.12
CA GLU A 161 12.44 -3.28 -8.79
C GLU A 161 11.13 -4.07 -8.86
N ILE A 162 10.18 -3.61 -9.67
CA ILE A 162 8.90 -4.29 -9.89
C ILE A 162 9.11 -5.71 -10.40
N TRP A 163 9.86 -5.88 -11.49
CA TRP A 163 10.10 -7.19 -12.08
C TRP A 163 10.90 -8.12 -11.15
N GLU A 164 11.85 -7.59 -10.41
CA GLU A 164 12.61 -8.35 -9.41
C GLU A 164 11.69 -8.89 -8.29
N LEU A 165 10.76 -8.08 -7.76
CA LEU A 165 9.81 -8.52 -6.75
C LEU A 165 8.84 -9.58 -7.28
N ILE A 166 8.35 -9.43 -8.53
CA ILE A 166 7.55 -10.46 -9.20
C ILE A 166 8.34 -11.77 -9.28
N ASN A 167 9.56 -11.72 -9.82
CA ASN A 167 10.41 -12.89 -10.01
C ASN A 167 10.72 -13.58 -8.66
N LEU A 168 10.96 -12.81 -7.61
CA LEU A 168 11.16 -13.35 -6.26
C LEU A 168 9.91 -14.06 -5.74
N SER A 169 8.73 -13.44 -5.85
CA SER A 169 7.48 -14.05 -5.40
C SER A 169 7.17 -15.34 -6.16
N GLU A 170 7.29 -15.31 -7.49
CA GLU A 170 7.08 -16.48 -8.36
C GLU A 170 8.06 -17.62 -8.08
N LYS A 171 9.33 -17.28 -7.78
CA LYS A 171 10.39 -18.26 -7.51
C LYS A 171 10.32 -18.87 -6.11
N THR A 172 10.15 -18.01 -5.11
CA THR A 172 10.21 -18.42 -3.69
C THR A 172 8.88 -18.92 -3.16
N ARG A 173 7.78 -18.64 -3.87
CA ARG A 173 6.40 -18.89 -3.43
C ARG A 173 6.06 -18.18 -2.11
N LEU A 174 6.66 -17.01 -1.89
CA LEU A 174 6.41 -16.15 -0.74
C LEU A 174 5.52 -14.98 -1.14
N HIS A 175 4.68 -14.56 -0.23
CA HIS A 175 3.89 -13.36 -0.41
C HIS A 175 4.78 -12.13 -0.42
N CYS A 176 4.57 -11.27 -1.42
CA CYS A 176 5.09 -9.91 -1.52
C CYS A 176 3.89 -9.00 -1.70
N ILE A 177 3.52 -8.27 -0.66
CA ILE A 177 2.32 -7.44 -0.63
C ILE A 177 2.69 -5.98 -0.44
N MET A 178 2.01 -5.09 -1.17
CA MET A 178 2.01 -3.67 -0.87
C MET A 178 0.90 -3.36 0.13
N LEU A 179 1.21 -2.55 1.14
CA LEU A 179 0.28 -2.16 2.20
C LEU A 179 -0.55 -0.94 1.77
N GLU A 180 -1.40 -1.14 0.74
CA GLU A 180 -2.27 -0.08 0.23
C GLU A 180 -3.55 0.01 1.07
N ASN A 181 -3.49 0.84 2.08
CA ASN A 181 -4.57 1.00 3.06
C ASN A 181 -5.87 1.55 2.50
N CYS A 182 -5.81 2.33 1.40
CA CYS A 182 -7.01 2.93 0.81
C CYS A 182 -7.98 1.89 0.22
N CYS A 183 -7.51 0.69 -0.10
CA CYS A 183 -8.38 -0.44 -0.46
C CYS A 183 -9.26 -0.93 0.70
N TYR A 184 -8.98 -0.51 1.94
CA TYR A 184 -9.69 -0.93 3.15
C TYR A 184 -10.45 0.20 3.83
N ASP A 185 -10.60 1.35 3.15
CA ASP A 185 -11.47 2.39 3.64
C ASP A 185 -12.95 1.97 3.52
N PHE A 186 -13.79 2.41 4.43
CA PHE A 186 -15.17 1.96 4.56
C PHE A 186 -15.99 2.20 3.30
N PHE A 187 -15.84 3.37 2.67
CA PHE A 187 -16.56 3.71 1.44
C PHE A 187 -16.09 2.85 0.28
N GLU A 188 -14.77 2.68 0.13
CA GLU A 188 -14.15 1.85 -0.92
C GLU A 188 -14.57 0.38 -0.78
N LEU A 189 -14.52 -0.18 0.43
CA LEU A 189 -14.97 -1.56 0.67
C LEU A 189 -16.45 -1.78 0.38
N ASN A 190 -17.31 -0.84 0.78
CA ASN A 190 -18.74 -0.92 0.52
C ASN A 190 -19.04 -0.76 -0.98
N SER A 191 -18.40 0.20 -1.66
CA SER A 191 -18.55 0.41 -3.10
C SER A 191 -18.03 -0.77 -3.92
N LEU A 192 -16.91 -1.39 -3.50
CA LEU A 192 -16.41 -2.62 -4.10
C LEU A 192 -17.44 -3.75 -3.97
N HIS A 193 -18.03 -3.91 -2.79
CA HIS A 193 -19.08 -4.92 -2.57
C HIS A 193 -20.32 -4.65 -3.42
N MET A 194 -20.76 -3.39 -3.51
CA MET A 194 -21.85 -2.98 -4.41
C MET A 194 -21.55 -3.32 -5.88
N ALA A 195 -20.31 -3.05 -6.33
CA ALA A 195 -19.88 -3.38 -7.69
C ALA A 195 -19.86 -4.90 -7.94
N GLN A 196 -19.39 -5.68 -6.98
CA GLN A 196 -19.37 -7.15 -7.04
C GLN A 196 -20.76 -7.78 -7.10
N GLU A 197 -21.74 -7.17 -6.43
CA GLU A 197 -23.16 -7.56 -6.46
C GLU A 197 -23.91 -6.99 -7.68
N GLY A 198 -23.21 -6.24 -8.58
CA GLY A 198 -23.77 -5.74 -9.83
C GLY A 198 -24.62 -4.48 -9.72
N LEU A 199 -24.64 -3.79 -8.58
CA LEU A 199 -25.45 -2.59 -8.38
C LEU A 199 -25.13 -1.48 -9.39
N PHE A 200 -23.85 -1.31 -9.75
CA PHE A 200 -23.42 -0.31 -10.72
C PHE A 200 -23.50 -0.78 -12.18
N GLY A 201 -23.89 -2.05 -12.44
CA GLY A 201 -23.77 -2.66 -13.74
C GLY A 201 -22.30 -2.82 -14.14
N ASP A 202 -21.98 -2.62 -15.43
CA ASP A 202 -20.60 -2.59 -15.90
C ASP A 202 -19.97 -1.24 -15.51
N VAL A 203 -18.95 -1.26 -14.67
CA VAL A 203 -18.17 -0.06 -14.38
C VAL A 203 -17.25 0.22 -15.57
N ILE A 204 -17.53 1.30 -16.29
CA ILE A 204 -16.89 1.66 -17.56
C ILE A 204 -15.79 2.71 -17.41
N TYR A 205 -15.85 3.51 -16.34
CA TYR A 205 -14.91 4.58 -16.05
C TYR A 205 -14.71 4.72 -14.54
N ALA A 206 -13.46 4.95 -14.14
CA ALA A 206 -13.13 5.18 -12.75
C ALA A 206 -12.05 6.25 -12.60
N GLN A 207 -12.14 7.07 -11.55
CA GLN A 207 -11.14 8.07 -11.21
C GLN A 207 -10.53 7.78 -9.84
N GLY A 208 -9.21 7.94 -9.75
CA GLY A 208 -8.46 7.90 -8.51
C GLY A 208 -7.44 9.03 -8.44
N ALA A 209 -7.00 9.42 -7.27
CA ALA A 209 -6.02 10.47 -7.12
C ALA A 209 -5.20 10.35 -5.84
N TYR A 210 -4.07 11.05 -5.83
CA TYR A 210 -3.42 11.49 -4.61
C TYR A 210 -3.17 13.00 -4.70
N ARG A 211 -4.13 13.76 -4.21
CA ARG A 211 -4.09 15.22 -4.14
C ARG A 211 -3.97 15.62 -2.69
N HIS A 212 -2.75 16.00 -2.28
CA HIS A 212 -2.44 16.25 -0.88
C HIS A 212 -1.32 17.29 -0.78
N GLU A 213 -1.62 18.50 -0.38
CA GLU A 213 -0.57 19.48 -0.13
C GLU A 213 0.39 19.01 0.95
N LEU A 214 1.65 18.73 0.60
CA LEU A 214 2.65 18.20 1.51
C LEU A 214 3.61 19.26 2.08
N SER A 215 3.48 20.53 1.74
CA SER A 215 4.41 21.57 2.21
C SER A 215 4.51 21.66 3.74
N PRO A 216 3.44 21.45 4.55
CA PRO A 216 3.56 21.41 6.00
C PRO A 216 4.32 20.20 6.53
N PHE A 217 4.44 19.15 5.72
CA PHE A 217 4.96 17.86 6.15
C PHE A 217 6.40 17.59 5.72
N TRP A 218 7.01 18.38 4.81
CA TRP A 218 8.38 18.13 4.34
C TRP A 218 9.39 17.99 5.48
N LYS A 219 9.24 18.71 6.55
CA LYS A 219 10.12 18.67 7.74
C LYS A 219 10.11 17.31 8.48
N HIS A 220 9.09 16.49 8.28
CA HIS A 220 8.93 15.19 8.93
C HIS A 220 9.63 14.06 8.17
N TYR A 221 9.96 14.27 6.89
CA TYR A 221 10.66 13.26 6.10
C TYR A 221 12.15 13.26 6.43
N TRP A 222 12.66 12.09 6.71
CA TRP A 222 14.03 11.89 7.15
C TRP A 222 15.04 12.42 6.11
N LYS A 223 16.15 12.96 6.63
CA LYS A 223 17.25 13.51 5.85
C LYS A 223 18.44 12.54 5.88
N ASN A 224 18.98 12.19 4.73
CA ASN A 224 20.12 11.29 4.60
C ASN A 224 21.45 12.01 4.97
N GLY A 225 21.58 12.37 6.26
CA GLY A 225 22.74 13.05 6.79
C GLY A 225 22.65 14.59 6.74
N PRO A 226 23.70 15.29 7.25
CA PRO A 226 23.67 16.74 7.44
C PRO A 226 23.62 17.56 6.14
N ASN A 227 24.06 16.98 5.03
CA ASN A 227 24.06 17.62 3.71
C ASN A 227 22.73 17.47 2.95
N ASP A 228 21.83 16.62 3.43
CA ASP A 228 20.51 16.48 2.83
C ASP A 228 19.55 17.53 3.40
N LYS A 229 19.32 18.58 2.65
CA LYS A 229 18.45 19.68 3.07
C LYS A 229 16.98 19.46 2.70
N LEU A 230 16.67 18.53 1.80
CA LEU A 230 15.31 18.32 1.28
C LEU A 230 14.54 17.23 2.01
N GLY A 231 15.20 16.20 2.54
CA GLY A 231 14.56 14.97 2.93
C GLY A 231 14.20 14.10 1.70
N TRP A 232 14.05 12.80 1.94
CA TRP A 232 13.96 11.82 0.87
C TRP A 232 12.75 12.04 -0.06
N ARG A 233 11.56 12.37 0.46
CA ARG A 233 10.34 12.46 -0.34
C ARG A 233 10.32 13.67 -1.27
N LEU A 234 10.74 14.84 -0.78
CA LEU A 234 10.83 16.04 -1.63
C LEU A 234 11.92 15.89 -2.68
N ARG A 235 13.02 15.19 -2.34
CA ARG A 235 14.08 14.84 -3.31
C ARG A 235 13.56 13.94 -4.42
N TYR A 236 12.77 12.91 -4.13
CA TYR A 236 12.14 12.09 -5.16
C TYR A 236 11.31 12.91 -6.14
N ASN A 237 10.47 13.82 -5.63
CA ASN A 237 9.71 14.72 -6.48
C ASN A 237 10.59 15.70 -7.27
N LYS A 238 11.76 16.07 -6.74
CA LYS A 238 12.72 16.90 -7.48
C LYS A 238 13.42 16.13 -8.61
N GLU A 239 13.76 14.88 -8.41
CA GLU A 239 14.61 14.10 -9.29
C GLU A 239 13.84 13.31 -10.35
N PHE A 240 12.63 12.86 -10.04
CA PHE A 240 11.80 12.04 -10.92
C PHE A 240 10.65 12.85 -11.51
N ARG A 241 10.25 12.54 -12.74
CA ARG A 241 9.09 13.08 -13.43
C ARG A 241 8.02 12.01 -13.51
N GLY A 242 6.80 12.30 -13.07
CA GLY A 242 5.69 11.35 -13.16
C GLY A 242 4.88 11.23 -11.88
N ASP A 243 3.90 10.33 -11.90
CA ASP A 243 3.12 9.99 -10.73
C ASP A 243 3.89 9.01 -9.82
N VAL A 244 4.71 9.58 -8.95
CA VAL A 244 5.53 8.79 -8.01
C VAL A 244 4.72 8.22 -6.83
N TYR A 245 3.40 8.44 -6.79
CA TYR A 245 2.54 7.99 -5.70
C TYR A 245 1.10 7.71 -6.14
N ALA A 246 0.94 6.93 -7.23
CA ALA A 246 -0.36 6.60 -7.83
C ALA A 246 -1.23 5.67 -6.97
N THR A 247 -0.63 4.92 -6.07
CA THR A 247 -1.20 3.72 -5.45
C THR A 247 -2.51 3.96 -4.71
N HIS A 248 -2.62 5.05 -3.96
CA HIS A 248 -3.84 5.39 -3.21
C HIS A 248 -5.06 5.67 -4.08
N GLY A 249 -4.83 6.20 -5.28
CA GLY A 249 -5.90 6.41 -6.25
C GLY A 249 -6.18 5.17 -7.09
N LEU A 250 -5.12 4.50 -7.52
CA LEU A 250 -5.22 3.38 -8.46
C LEU A 250 -5.69 2.08 -7.81
N GLY A 251 -5.16 1.74 -6.62
CA GLY A 251 -5.46 0.47 -5.97
C GLY A 251 -6.95 0.17 -5.81
N PRO A 252 -7.73 1.04 -5.14
CA PRO A 252 -9.15 0.78 -4.93
C PRO A 252 -9.96 0.64 -6.23
N ILE A 253 -9.67 1.46 -7.26
CA ILE A 253 -10.39 1.37 -8.54
C ILE A 253 -9.94 0.18 -9.38
N ALA A 254 -8.68 -0.24 -9.28
CA ALA A 254 -8.17 -1.43 -9.96
C ALA A 254 -8.87 -2.72 -9.47
N GLN A 255 -9.14 -2.81 -8.16
CA GLN A 255 -9.93 -3.91 -7.59
C GLN A 255 -11.35 -3.94 -8.16
N VAL A 256 -12.03 -2.80 -8.26
CA VAL A 256 -13.38 -2.70 -8.83
C VAL A 256 -13.38 -3.09 -10.31
N LEU A 257 -12.35 -2.72 -11.05
CA LEU A 257 -12.24 -3.02 -12.49
C LEU A 257 -11.67 -4.41 -12.78
N ASN A 258 -11.37 -5.19 -11.76
CA ASN A 258 -10.85 -6.56 -11.85
C ASN A 258 -9.50 -6.65 -12.59
N ILE A 259 -8.62 -5.70 -12.39
CA ILE A 259 -7.30 -5.70 -13.02
C ILE A 259 -6.53 -6.96 -12.62
N HIS A 260 -5.87 -7.61 -13.60
CA HIS A 260 -5.28 -8.96 -13.62
C HIS A 260 -6.19 -10.10 -13.07
N ARG A 261 -7.50 -9.83 -12.98
CA ARG A 261 -8.53 -10.82 -12.58
C ARG A 261 -9.73 -10.79 -13.55
N GLY A 262 -9.41 -10.80 -14.84
CA GLY A 262 -10.40 -10.76 -15.94
C GLY A 262 -10.33 -9.51 -16.81
N ASP A 263 -9.56 -8.50 -16.39
CA ASP A 263 -9.19 -7.33 -17.17
C ASP A 263 -7.71 -6.98 -16.91
N ARG A 264 -7.09 -6.09 -17.67
CA ARG A 264 -5.74 -5.58 -17.43
C ARG A 264 -5.59 -4.15 -17.94
N MET A 265 -4.68 -3.40 -17.38
CA MET A 265 -4.23 -2.14 -17.96
C MET A 265 -3.54 -2.43 -19.30
N ARG A 266 -3.95 -1.75 -20.37
CA ARG A 266 -3.43 -2.00 -21.72
C ARG A 266 -2.53 -0.88 -22.19
N THR A 267 -2.99 0.35 -22.10
CA THR A 267 -2.29 1.52 -22.63
C THR A 267 -2.48 2.68 -21.68
N LEU A 268 -1.41 3.41 -21.40
CA LEU A 268 -1.47 4.66 -20.66
C LEU A 268 -0.93 5.83 -21.46
N ILE A 269 -1.43 7.03 -21.16
CA ILE A 269 -0.89 8.31 -21.58
C ILE A 269 -0.81 9.20 -20.33
N ALA A 270 0.36 9.78 -20.07
CA ALA A 270 0.54 10.68 -18.95
C ALA A 270 0.90 12.07 -19.43
N MET A 271 0.35 13.09 -18.75
CA MET A 271 0.61 14.50 -19.00
C MET A 271 0.83 15.23 -17.68
N ASP A 272 1.77 16.15 -17.66
CA ASP A 272 2.09 16.93 -16.47
C ASP A 272 2.11 18.44 -16.76
N THR A 273 1.99 19.22 -15.69
CA THR A 273 2.31 20.65 -15.71
C THR A 273 3.83 20.83 -15.59
N ARG A 274 4.33 22.02 -15.85
CA ARG A 274 5.65 22.41 -15.36
C ARG A 274 5.64 22.50 -13.83
N SER A 275 6.84 22.45 -13.24
CA SER A 275 7.01 22.72 -11.82
C SER A 275 6.94 24.24 -11.57
N PHE A 276 5.77 24.74 -11.20
CA PHE A 276 5.56 26.13 -10.80
C PHE A 276 5.81 26.35 -9.31
N ASN A 277 5.41 25.38 -8.50
CA ASN A 277 5.47 25.45 -7.05
C ASN A 277 6.49 24.50 -6.43
N GLY A 278 6.71 23.31 -7.01
CA GLY A 278 7.67 22.35 -6.50
C GLY A 278 9.08 22.93 -6.39
N LYS A 279 9.54 23.67 -7.40
CA LYS A 279 10.81 24.40 -7.37
C LYS A 279 10.87 25.39 -6.20
N LYS A 280 9.83 26.22 -6.02
CA LYS A 280 9.76 27.20 -4.91
C LYS A 280 9.74 26.53 -3.54
N GLN A 281 9.05 25.39 -3.42
CA GLN A 281 9.05 24.63 -2.17
C GLN A 281 10.43 24.05 -1.86
N ALA A 282 11.14 23.51 -2.86
CA ALA A 282 12.50 23.02 -2.69
C ALA A 282 13.45 24.14 -2.24
N GLU A 283 13.40 25.32 -2.87
CA GLU A 283 14.18 26.50 -2.49
C GLU A 283 13.86 26.95 -1.06
N LYS A 284 12.57 27.11 -0.76
CA LYS A 284 12.12 27.54 0.58
C LYS A 284 12.55 26.57 1.66
N PHE A 285 12.48 25.27 1.41
CA PHE A 285 12.75 24.25 2.41
C PHE A 285 14.24 23.99 2.61
N SER A 286 15.03 24.02 1.53
CA SER A 286 16.49 23.84 1.60
C SER A 286 17.22 25.11 2.02
N GLY A 287 16.67 26.29 1.75
CA GLY A 287 17.35 27.59 1.86
C GLY A 287 18.35 27.84 0.73
N GLU A 288 18.32 27.07 -0.35
CA GLU A 288 19.26 27.15 -1.48
C GLU A 288 18.51 27.27 -2.81
N PRO A 289 19.11 27.89 -3.84
CA PRO A 289 18.55 27.91 -5.20
C PRO A 289 18.27 26.51 -5.72
N CYS A 290 17.18 26.34 -6.43
CA CYS A 290 16.80 25.08 -7.06
C CYS A 290 16.71 25.26 -8.58
N ASP A 291 17.77 24.96 -9.31
CA ASP A 291 17.80 25.15 -10.77
C ASP A 291 16.90 24.17 -11.52
N THR A 292 16.82 22.94 -11.02
CA THR A 292 16.05 21.88 -11.64
C THR A 292 15.07 21.23 -10.66
N PHE A 293 13.84 21.06 -11.10
CA PHE A 293 12.82 20.27 -10.43
C PHE A 293 12.04 19.55 -11.52
N ARG A 294 12.21 18.24 -11.65
CA ARG A 294 11.74 17.47 -12.81
C ARG A 294 10.24 17.19 -12.76
N ASN A 295 9.69 16.91 -11.58
CA ASN A 295 8.27 16.59 -11.48
C ASN A 295 7.40 17.82 -11.71
N GLY A 296 6.35 17.68 -12.48
CA GLY A 296 5.30 18.68 -12.58
C GLY A 296 4.56 18.84 -11.25
N ASP A 297 3.92 20.00 -11.04
CA ASP A 297 3.09 20.17 -9.84
C ASP A 297 1.88 19.24 -9.86
N GLN A 298 1.36 18.94 -11.05
CA GLN A 298 0.30 17.95 -11.25
C GLN A 298 0.63 17.03 -12.42
N THR A 299 0.35 15.74 -12.24
CA THR A 299 0.34 14.73 -13.29
C THR A 299 -1.06 14.13 -13.42
N THR A 300 -1.51 13.93 -14.66
CA THR A 300 -2.75 13.25 -14.99
C THR A 300 -2.43 12.10 -15.93
N THR A 301 -2.84 10.89 -15.58
CA THR A 301 -2.61 9.67 -16.36
C THR A 301 -3.96 9.06 -16.74
N LEU A 302 -4.17 8.85 -18.03
CA LEU A 302 -5.31 8.09 -18.55
C LEU A 302 -4.85 6.68 -18.91
N ILE A 303 -5.60 5.68 -18.48
CA ILE A 303 -5.30 4.27 -18.71
C ILE A 303 -6.52 3.61 -19.35
N ARG A 304 -6.32 2.96 -20.52
CA ARG A 304 -7.33 2.14 -21.14
C ARG A 304 -7.06 0.68 -20.85
N THR A 305 -8.09 -0.05 -20.41
CA THR A 305 -7.98 -1.48 -20.12
C THR A 305 -8.20 -2.35 -21.37
N GLU A 306 -7.86 -3.63 -21.29
CA GLU A 306 -8.09 -4.62 -22.36
C GLU A 306 -9.57 -4.74 -22.71
N GLN A 307 -10.45 -4.70 -21.69
CA GLN A 307 -11.91 -4.75 -21.86
C GLN A 307 -12.54 -3.42 -22.30
N GLY A 308 -11.71 -2.40 -22.56
CA GLY A 308 -12.17 -1.12 -23.09
C GLY A 308 -12.66 -0.11 -22.06
N LYS A 309 -12.47 -0.35 -20.78
CA LYS A 309 -12.75 0.61 -19.69
C LYS A 309 -11.64 1.65 -19.60
N VAL A 310 -11.91 2.77 -18.94
CA VAL A 310 -10.92 3.85 -18.75
C VAL A 310 -10.76 4.17 -17.27
N MET A 311 -9.49 4.37 -16.85
CA MET A 311 -9.14 4.91 -15.55
C MET A 311 -8.43 6.25 -15.72
N GLU A 312 -8.69 7.18 -14.81
CA GLU A 312 -7.96 8.44 -14.69
C GLU A 312 -7.30 8.53 -13.32
N ILE A 313 -5.98 8.79 -13.31
CA ILE A 313 -5.20 8.93 -12.07
C ILE A 313 -4.56 10.32 -12.04
N ILE A 314 -4.76 11.02 -10.91
CA ILE A 314 -4.23 12.37 -10.70
C ILE A 314 -3.29 12.38 -9.50
N HIS A 315 -2.10 12.94 -9.68
CA HIS A 315 -1.15 13.18 -8.61
C HIS A 315 -0.82 14.67 -8.48
N ASN A 316 -0.96 15.22 -7.27
CA ASN A 316 -0.54 16.58 -6.96
C ASN A 316 -0.25 16.74 -5.47
N VAL A 317 1.03 17.00 -5.14
CA VAL A 317 1.48 17.19 -3.74
C VAL A 317 2.14 18.54 -3.51
N MET A 318 2.17 19.41 -4.55
CA MET A 318 2.92 20.65 -4.53
C MET A 318 2.05 21.90 -4.40
N THR A 319 0.73 21.81 -4.59
CA THR A 319 -0.15 22.98 -4.58
C THR A 319 -1.16 22.91 -3.44
N PRO A 320 -1.58 24.08 -2.90
CA PRO A 320 -2.62 24.15 -1.89
C PRO A 320 -3.94 23.59 -2.40
N GLN A 321 -4.44 22.57 -1.75
CA GLN A 321 -5.72 21.96 -2.02
C GLN A 321 -6.15 21.06 -0.85
N PRO A 322 -7.46 20.88 -0.62
CA PRO A 322 -7.96 19.87 0.32
C PRO A 322 -7.48 18.47 -0.07
N TYR A 323 -7.25 17.63 0.93
CA TYR A 323 -6.95 16.22 0.71
C TYR A 323 -8.05 15.55 -0.12
N ASN A 324 -7.66 14.84 -1.18
CA ASN A 324 -8.61 14.25 -2.11
C ASN A 324 -7.98 13.05 -2.85
N ARG A 325 -8.61 11.88 -2.73
CA ARG A 325 -8.24 10.66 -3.46
C ARG A 325 -9.16 10.39 -4.67
N MET A 326 -10.09 11.28 -4.96
CA MET A 326 -11.19 11.10 -5.91
C MET A 326 -12.08 9.91 -5.53
N TYR A 327 -11.79 8.74 -6.01
CA TYR A 327 -12.57 7.52 -5.92
C TYR A 327 -13.98 7.74 -6.47
N GLN A 328 -14.04 7.84 -7.78
CA GLN A 328 -15.29 7.92 -8.53
C GLN A 328 -15.44 6.68 -9.41
N LEU A 329 -16.62 6.11 -9.42
CA LEU A 329 -17.00 4.98 -10.26
C LEU A 329 -18.20 5.37 -11.10
N THR A 330 -18.11 5.18 -12.43
CA THR A 330 -19.21 5.38 -13.36
C THR A 330 -19.56 4.04 -13.98
N GLY A 331 -20.73 3.55 -13.67
CA GLY A 331 -21.26 2.30 -14.20
C GLY A 331 -22.49 2.51 -15.09
N THR A 332 -22.93 1.46 -15.76
CA THR A 332 -24.10 1.50 -16.64
C THR A 332 -25.44 1.58 -15.91
N LYS A 333 -25.46 1.32 -14.59
CA LYS A 333 -26.65 1.36 -13.73
C LYS A 333 -26.51 2.29 -12.53
N GLY A 334 -25.29 2.69 -12.17
CA GLY A 334 -25.08 3.49 -10.99
C GLY A 334 -23.72 4.19 -10.97
N PHE A 335 -23.60 5.08 -10.01
CA PHE A 335 -22.45 5.95 -9.80
C PHE A 335 -22.09 6.00 -8.32
N ALA A 336 -20.79 6.05 -8.02
CA ALA A 336 -20.27 6.29 -6.67
C ALA A 336 -19.23 7.41 -6.72
N ASN A 337 -19.20 8.27 -5.71
CA ASN A 337 -18.19 9.30 -5.56
C ASN A 337 -17.89 9.53 -4.08
N LYS A 338 -16.60 9.64 -3.75
CA LYS A 338 -16.19 9.90 -2.36
C LYS A 338 -15.83 11.36 -2.12
N TYR A 339 -15.11 12.00 -3.04
CA TYR A 339 -14.61 13.35 -2.86
C TYR A 339 -15.09 14.28 -3.98
N PRO A 340 -15.44 15.55 -3.69
CA PRO A 340 -15.55 16.15 -2.35
C PRO A 340 -16.84 15.81 -1.60
N VAL A 341 -17.81 15.19 -2.25
CA VAL A 341 -19.10 14.80 -1.67
C VAL A 341 -19.23 13.29 -1.76
N GLU A 342 -19.33 12.64 -0.59
CA GLU A 342 -19.55 11.21 -0.52
C GLU A 342 -21.01 10.89 -0.88
N GLY A 343 -21.20 10.01 -1.88
CA GLY A 343 -22.55 9.65 -2.31
C GLY A 343 -22.62 8.63 -3.42
N TYR A 344 -23.82 8.13 -3.60
CA TYR A 344 -24.21 7.22 -4.69
C TYR A 344 -25.35 7.84 -5.50
N ALA A 345 -25.41 7.51 -6.79
CA ALA A 345 -26.56 7.80 -7.65
C ALA A 345 -27.01 6.51 -8.34
N VAL A 346 -28.23 6.06 -8.06
CA VAL A 346 -28.82 4.82 -8.56
C VAL A 346 -30.30 5.06 -8.81
N SER A 347 -30.89 4.46 -9.84
CA SER A 347 -32.31 4.61 -10.12
C SER A 347 -33.19 3.86 -9.09
N ALA A 348 -34.44 4.31 -8.93
CA ALA A 348 -35.41 3.61 -8.11
C ALA A 348 -35.63 2.15 -8.57
N LYS A 349 -35.58 1.92 -9.88
CA LYS A 349 -35.66 0.57 -10.46
C LYS A 349 -34.52 -0.31 -9.98
N ASP A 350 -33.29 0.17 -10.12
CA ASP A 350 -32.08 -0.61 -9.74
C ASP A 350 -32.00 -0.81 -8.21
N MET A 351 -32.47 0.16 -7.40
CA MET A 351 -32.61 -0.03 -5.95
C MET A 351 -33.60 -1.15 -5.61
N LYS A 352 -34.76 -1.18 -6.26
CA LYS A 352 -35.75 -2.25 -6.06
C LYS A 352 -35.22 -3.63 -6.49
N GLU A 353 -34.54 -3.70 -7.63
CA GLU A 353 -33.86 -4.92 -8.08
C GLU A 353 -32.81 -5.40 -7.06
N ALA A 354 -32.16 -4.48 -6.38
CA ALA A 354 -31.21 -4.74 -5.28
C ALA A 354 -31.88 -5.09 -3.95
N GLY A 355 -33.21 -5.09 -3.88
CA GLY A 355 -33.96 -5.36 -2.64
C GLY A 355 -34.00 -4.18 -1.67
N VAL A 356 -33.77 -2.96 -2.14
CA VAL A 356 -33.85 -1.72 -1.34
C VAL A 356 -35.06 -0.92 -1.80
N THR A 357 -35.95 -0.55 -0.86
CA THR A 357 -37.11 0.29 -1.17
C THR A 357 -36.67 1.75 -1.27
N PRO A 358 -36.81 2.39 -2.44
CA PRO A 358 -36.48 3.80 -2.58
C PRO A 358 -37.50 4.69 -1.90
N SER A 359 -37.09 5.86 -1.43
CA SER A 359 -37.98 6.87 -0.84
C SER A 359 -38.86 7.57 -1.88
N ASN A 360 -38.45 7.52 -3.16
CA ASN A 360 -39.17 8.08 -4.28
C ASN A 360 -39.02 7.17 -5.51
N ASP A 361 -40.14 6.83 -6.14
CA ASP A 361 -40.18 5.97 -7.34
C ASP A 361 -39.67 6.66 -8.62
N ASP A 362 -39.53 7.98 -8.60
CA ASP A 362 -39.04 8.78 -9.74
C ASP A 362 -37.51 8.97 -9.72
N LEU A 363 -36.76 8.36 -8.81
CA LEU A 363 -35.31 8.41 -8.81
C LEU A 363 -34.73 7.83 -10.11
N SER A 364 -33.99 8.64 -10.85
CA SER A 364 -33.46 8.29 -12.17
C SER A 364 -31.94 8.01 -12.20
N GLY A 365 -31.24 8.22 -11.11
CA GLY A 365 -29.77 8.22 -11.07
C GLY A 365 -29.13 9.52 -11.53
N HIS A 366 -29.94 10.57 -11.81
CA HIS A 366 -29.45 11.92 -12.16
C HIS A 366 -28.89 12.68 -10.96
N ASP A 367 -29.51 12.48 -9.80
CA ASP A 367 -29.12 13.12 -8.55
C ASP A 367 -28.48 12.14 -7.58
N TYR A 368 -27.64 12.63 -6.67
CA TYR A 368 -27.23 11.82 -5.53
C TYR A 368 -28.41 11.39 -4.69
N LEU A 369 -28.35 10.16 -4.20
CA LEU A 369 -29.34 9.65 -3.23
C LEU A 369 -29.38 10.55 -1.97
N LYS A 370 -30.56 10.75 -1.45
CA LYS A 370 -30.78 11.45 -0.17
C LYS A 370 -30.36 10.55 0.99
N GLU A 371 -30.17 11.13 2.17
CA GLU A 371 -29.66 10.47 3.37
C GLU A 371 -30.38 9.15 3.69
N ALA A 372 -31.71 9.10 3.60
CA ALA A 372 -32.50 7.90 3.90
C ALA A 372 -32.19 6.76 2.92
N ASP A 373 -32.14 7.06 1.62
CA ASP A 373 -31.84 6.07 0.57
C ASP A 373 -30.36 5.65 0.64
N MET A 374 -29.46 6.58 0.88
CA MET A 374 -28.05 6.30 1.12
C MET A 374 -27.86 5.32 2.29
N LYS A 375 -28.52 5.59 3.41
CA LYS A 375 -28.42 4.74 4.59
C LYS A 375 -28.95 3.33 4.31
N ALA A 376 -30.12 3.21 3.69
CA ALA A 376 -30.71 1.92 3.33
C ALA A 376 -29.81 1.12 2.36
N LEU A 377 -29.22 1.80 1.38
CA LEU A 377 -28.29 1.19 0.42
C LEU A 377 -27.01 0.69 1.13
N VAL A 378 -26.40 1.52 1.95
CA VAL A 378 -25.20 1.16 2.72
C VAL A 378 -25.48 0.01 3.69
N GLU A 379 -26.62 0.00 4.41
CA GLU A 379 -27.00 -1.12 5.28
C GLU A 379 -27.10 -2.43 4.51
N ARG A 380 -27.72 -2.42 3.31
CA ARG A 380 -27.85 -3.62 2.44
C ARG A 380 -26.48 -4.12 1.95
N TYR A 381 -25.60 -3.20 1.60
CA TYR A 381 -24.30 -3.51 0.95
C TYR A 381 -23.09 -3.29 1.83
N THR A 382 -23.24 -3.18 3.17
CA THR A 382 -22.07 -3.12 4.05
C THR A 382 -21.17 -4.33 3.80
N SER A 383 -19.92 -4.08 3.43
CA SER A 383 -18.93 -5.12 3.15
C SER A 383 -18.80 -6.09 4.32
N PRO A 384 -18.67 -7.41 4.09
CA PRO A 384 -18.37 -8.38 5.13
C PRO A 384 -17.13 -8.02 5.98
N ILE A 385 -16.13 -7.40 5.36
CA ILE A 385 -14.93 -6.91 6.05
C ILE A 385 -15.29 -5.78 7.03
N VAL A 386 -16.09 -4.82 6.59
CA VAL A 386 -16.57 -3.71 7.44
C VAL A 386 -17.43 -4.23 8.59
N LYS A 387 -18.31 -5.18 8.32
CA LYS A 387 -19.12 -5.84 9.38
C LYS A 387 -18.25 -6.53 10.42
N LYS A 388 -17.14 -7.13 9.99
CA LYS A 388 -16.27 -7.90 10.89
C LYS A 388 -15.30 -7.04 11.69
N TYR A 389 -14.70 -6.04 11.07
CA TYR A 389 -13.57 -5.29 11.64
C TYR A 389 -13.90 -3.83 11.93
N GLY A 390 -15.02 -3.30 11.41
CA GLY A 390 -15.25 -1.86 11.35
C GLY A 390 -15.30 -1.15 12.71
N ASP A 391 -15.92 -1.75 13.72
CA ASP A 391 -16.02 -1.14 15.05
C ASP A 391 -14.65 -1.12 15.74
N GLU A 392 -13.94 -2.25 15.76
CA GLU A 392 -12.58 -2.33 16.33
C GLU A 392 -11.62 -1.42 15.58
N ALA A 393 -11.76 -1.30 14.26
CA ALA A 393 -10.93 -0.44 13.44
C ALA A 393 -11.09 1.05 13.79
N LYS A 394 -12.30 1.50 14.11
CA LYS A 394 -12.54 2.88 14.57
C LYS A 394 -11.89 3.15 15.94
N GLU A 395 -11.85 2.16 16.82
CA GLU A 395 -11.24 2.27 18.15
C GLU A 395 -9.71 2.24 18.07
N VAL A 396 -9.12 1.30 17.32
CA VAL A 396 -7.67 1.15 17.18
C VAL A 396 -7.07 2.26 16.32
N GLY A 397 -7.79 2.66 15.26
CA GLY A 397 -7.40 3.78 14.41
C GLY A 397 -6.41 3.42 13.30
N GLY A 398 -5.64 4.44 12.87
CA GLY A 398 -4.83 4.40 11.66
C GLY A 398 -5.67 4.82 10.45
N HIS A 399 -5.56 6.10 10.06
CA HIS A 399 -6.31 6.73 8.95
C HIS A 399 -7.84 6.41 9.01
N GLY A 400 -8.45 6.59 10.18
CA GLY A 400 -9.88 6.31 10.35
C GLY A 400 -10.23 4.82 10.47
N GLY A 401 -9.23 3.94 10.63
CA GLY A 401 -9.42 2.49 10.81
C GLY A 401 -8.96 1.64 9.62
N MET A 402 -8.77 2.22 8.43
CA MET A 402 -8.38 1.43 7.25
C MET A 402 -7.03 0.72 7.39
N ASP A 403 -6.07 1.33 8.10
CA ASP A 403 -4.77 0.68 8.37
C ASP A 403 -4.94 -0.58 9.24
N PHE A 404 -5.83 -0.52 10.26
CA PHE A 404 -6.07 -1.68 11.11
C PHE A 404 -6.80 -2.81 10.37
N ILE A 405 -7.76 -2.47 9.50
CA ILE A 405 -8.44 -3.48 8.67
C ILE A 405 -7.44 -4.18 7.75
N MET A 406 -6.57 -3.42 7.09
CA MET A 406 -5.50 -3.93 6.21
C MET A 406 -4.58 -4.90 6.97
N ASP A 407 -4.03 -4.46 8.10
CA ASP A 407 -3.14 -5.26 8.93
C ASP A 407 -3.83 -6.56 9.42
N SER A 408 -5.11 -6.45 9.85
CA SER A 408 -5.92 -7.58 10.32
C SER A 408 -6.22 -8.58 9.21
N ARG A 409 -6.50 -8.10 7.98
CA ARG A 409 -6.72 -8.95 6.81
C ARG A 409 -5.46 -9.71 6.39
N LEU A 410 -4.31 -9.04 6.40
CA LEU A 410 -3.02 -9.69 6.14
C LEU A 410 -2.79 -10.86 7.11
N VAL A 411 -2.91 -10.61 8.42
CA VAL A 411 -2.72 -11.65 9.43
C VAL A 411 -3.78 -12.76 9.30
N TYR A 412 -5.05 -12.39 9.05
CA TYR A 412 -6.13 -13.35 8.84
C TYR A 412 -5.85 -14.31 7.68
N CYS A 413 -5.40 -13.80 6.54
CA CYS A 413 -5.09 -14.63 5.38
C CYS A 413 -3.90 -15.58 5.68
N LEU A 414 -2.85 -15.08 6.31
CA LEU A 414 -1.69 -15.91 6.69
C LEU A 414 -2.06 -17.01 7.70
N GLN A 415 -2.89 -16.70 8.70
CA GLN A 415 -3.34 -17.67 9.70
C GLN A 415 -4.24 -18.76 9.10
N ASN A 416 -5.00 -18.45 8.08
CA ASN A 416 -5.93 -19.38 7.46
C ASN A 416 -5.39 -20.04 6.18
N GLY A 417 -4.18 -19.68 5.73
CA GLY A 417 -3.58 -20.21 4.50
C GLY A 417 -4.40 -19.83 3.26
N LEU A 418 -4.83 -18.58 3.19
CA LEU A 418 -5.64 -18.02 2.10
C LEU A 418 -4.78 -17.16 1.19
N PRO A 419 -5.20 -16.94 -0.07
CA PRO A 419 -4.63 -15.88 -0.88
C PRO A 419 -4.76 -14.54 -0.15
N LEU A 420 -3.75 -13.67 -0.31
CA LEU A 420 -3.84 -12.31 0.21
C LEU A 420 -4.80 -11.48 -0.64
N ASP A 421 -5.36 -10.43 -0.04
CA ASP A 421 -6.25 -9.50 -0.73
C ASP A 421 -5.55 -8.70 -1.84
N MET A 422 -4.25 -8.52 -1.71
CA MET A 422 -3.37 -7.93 -2.73
C MET A 422 -2.18 -8.86 -2.93
N ASP A 423 -1.77 -9.06 -4.16
CA ASP A 423 -0.61 -9.88 -4.51
C ASP A 423 0.52 -9.04 -5.14
N VAL A 424 1.57 -9.69 -5.59
CA VAL A 424 2.71 -9.01 -6.21
C VAL A 424 2.36 -8.34 -7.54
N TYR A 425 1.30 -8.76 -8.22
CA TYR A 425 0.88 -8.12 -9.47
C TYR A 425 0.10 -6.83 -9.20
N ASP A 426 -0.72 -6.76 -8.13
CA ASP A 426 -1.30 -5.50 -7.65
C ASP A 426 -0.21 -4.47 -7.37
N LEU A 427 0.82 -4.88 -6.62
CA LEU A 427 1.99 -4.05 -6.35
C LEU A 427 2.64 -3.54 -7.65
N ALA A 428 2.86 -4.43 -8.61
CA ALA A 428 3.50 -4.10 -9.87
C ALA A 428 2.68 -3.09 -10.69
N GLU A 429 1.41 -3.35 -10.85
CA GLU A 429 0.48 -2.52 -11.62
C GLU A 429 0.30 -1.13 -11.01
N TRP A 430 0.27 -1.04 -9.67
CA TRP A 430 0.04 0.25 -9.01
C TRP A 430 1.33 1.07 -8.87
N CYS A 431 2.50 0.46 -8.89
CA CYS A 431 3.78 1.16 -8.88
C CYS A 431 4.31 1.53 -10.27
N CYS A 432 3.88 0.88 -11.36
CA CYS A 432 4.44 1.07 -12.69
C CYS A 432 4.20 2.46 -13.29
N LEU A 433 3.16 3.18 -12.82
CA LEU A 433 2.79 4.50 -13.36
C LEU A 433 3.92 5.53 -13.23
N ALA A 434 4.77 5.41 -12.22
CA ALA A 434 5.89 6.32 -12.02
C ALA A 434 6.82 6.34 -13.24
N GLU A 435 7.33 5.17 -13.65
CA GLU A 435 8.27 5.09 -14.77
C GLU A 435 7.58 5.09 -16.14
N LEU A 436 6.46 4.35 -16.29
CA LEU A 436 5.73 4.33 -17.56
C LEU A 436 5.13 5.70 -17.90
N GLY A 437 4.66 6.44 -16.90
CA GLY A 437 4.21 7.82 -17.07
C GLY A 437 5.35 8.76 -17.47
N SER A 438 6.55 8.61 -16.86
CA SER A 438 7.75 9.35 -17.27
C SER A 438 8.11 9.07 -18.73
N ILE A 439 8.10 7.79 -19.13
CA ILE A 439 8.35 7.39 -20.53
C ILE A 439 7.37 8.10 -21.47
N SER A 440 6.07 8.12 -21.17
CA SER A 440 5.08 8.85 -21.97
C SER A 440 5.41 10.33 -22.12
N MET A 441 5.66 11.02 -21.01
CA MET A 441 5.90 12.46 -20.96
C MET A 441 7.23 12.86 -21.60
N ASP A 442 8.29 12.05 -21.43
CA ASP A 442 9.61 12.32 -22.01
C ASP A 442 9.65 12.07 -23.51
N ASN A 443 8.66 11.36 -24.07
CA ASN A 443 8.47 11.12 -25.50
C ASN A 443 7.28 11.92 -26.10
N GLY A 444 6.98 13.10 -25.55
CA GLY A 444 5.94 13.99 -26.12
C GLY A 444 4.52 13.49 -25.90
N PHE A 445 4.30 12.86 -24.73
CA PHE A 445 2.98 12.33 -24.31
C PHE A 445 2.48 11.18 -25.17
N MET A 446 3.40 10.39 -25.73
CA MET A 446 3.05 9.22 -26.52
C MET A 446 2.39 8.14 -25.65
N PRO A 447 1.51 7.32 -26.25
CA PRO A 447 0.94 6.17 -25.56
C PRO A 447 2.04 5.15 -25.22
N VAL A 448 1.95 4.58 -24.01
CA VAL A 448 2.84 3.52 -23.52
C VAL A 448 2.00 2.26 -23.30
N GLU A 449 2.44 1.12 -23.81
CA GLU A 449 1.84 -0.16 -23.48
C GLU A 449 2.21 -0.53 -22.05
N VAL A 450 1.19 -0.81 -21.21
CA VAL A 450 1.40 -1.34 -19.87
C VAL A 450 1.71 -2.83 -20.02
N PRO A 451 2.88 -3.32 -19.55
CA PRO A 451 3.23 -4.72 -19.68
C PRO A 451 2.25 -5.61 -18.91
N ASP A 452 2.03 -6.80 -19.41
CA ASP A 452 1.31 -7.82 -18.66
C ASP A 452 2.25 -8.43 -17.60
N PHE A 453 2.13 -7.95 -16.37
CA PHE A 453 2.95 -8.40 -15.26
C PHE A 453 2.71 -9.86 -14.91
N THR A 454 1.53 -10.42 -15.26
CA THR A 454 1.19 -11.83 -15.06
C THR A 454 1.78 -12.75 -16.15
N ARG A 455 2.33 -12.17 -17.22
CA ARG A 455 2.88 -12.92 -18.37
C ARG A 455 1.88 -13.91 -19.00
N GLY A 456 0.66 -13.41 -19.28
CA GLY A 456 -0.42 -14.13 -19.94
C GLY A 456 -1.50 -14.71 -19.03
N HIS A 457 -1.32 -14.64 -17.70
CA HIS A 457 -2.27 -15.26 -16.74
C HIS A 457 -3.37 -14.30 -16.21
N TRP A 458 -3.40 -13.03 -16.63
CA TRP A 458 -4.33 -11.99 -16.16
C TRP A 458 -5.81 -12.35 -16.26
N ASN A 459 -6.15 -13.30 -17.12
CA ASN A 459 -7.53 -13.70 -17.41
C ASN A 459 -7.91 -15.08 -16.83
N GLU A 460 -7.03 -15.71 -16.06
CA GLU A 460 -7.30 -17.02 -15.42
C GLU A 460 -8.23 -16.90 -14.21
N VAL A 461 -8.07 -15.82 -13.45
CA VAL A 461 -8.98 -15.46 -12.35
C VAL A 461 -10.05 -14.53 -12.86
N LYS A 462 -11.32 -14.74 -12.49
CA LYS A 462 -12.45 -13.92 -12.94
C LYS A 462 -13.06 -13.18 -11.76
N GLY A 463 -12.88 -11.87 -11.77
CA GLY A 463 -13.37 -10.97 -10.74
C GLY A 463 -12.50 -10.97 -9.48
N TYR A 464 -12.31 -9.78 -8.93
CA TYR A 464 -11.66 -9.60 -7.64
C TYR A 464 -12.56 -10.09 -6.51
N LYS A 465 -12.03 -10.85 -5.57
CA LYS A 465 -12.74 -11.31 -4.38
C LYS A 465 -11.82 -11.41 -3.19
N HIS A 466 -12.28 -10.95 -2.05
CA HIS A 466 -11.63 -11.24 -0.78
C HIS A 466 -11.81 -12.72 -0.44
N ALA A 467 -10.73 -13.36 0.03
CA ALA A 467 -10.78 -14.76 0.46
C ALA A 467 -11.29 -14.88 1.90
N TYR A 468 -12.10 -15.91 2.16
CA TYR A 468 -12.61 -16.24 3.49
C TYR A 468 -12.39 -17.72 3.79
N ALA A 469 -12.03 -18.02 5.02
CA ALA A 469 -12.00 -19.38 5.52
C ALA A 469 -13.43 -19.90 5.77
N ALA A 470 -13.60 -21.21 5.78
CA ALA A 470 -14.85 -21.80 6.26
C ALA A 470 -15.12 -21.34 7.71
N PRO A 471 -16.37 -21.06 8.11
CA PRO A 471 -16.69 -20.49 9.42
C PRO A 471 -16.10 -21.29 10.60
N GLU A 472 -16.09 -22.62 10.51
CA GLU A 472 -15.54 -23.50 11.54
C GLU A 472 -14.00 -23.38 11.64
N ASP A 473 -13.31 -23.34 10.49
CA ASP A 473 -11.86 -23.14 10.42
C ASP A 473 -11.45 -21.77 10.96
N GLU A 474 -12.20 -20.75 10.57
CA GLU A 474 -12.02 -19.37 11.04
C GLU A 474 -12.17 -19.28 12.56
N ALA A 475 -13.26 -19.83 13.10
CA ALA A 475 -13.54 -19.81 14.55
C ALA A 475 -12.42 -20.53 15.32
N LYS A 476 -11.94 -21.67 14.80
CA LYS A 476 -10.83 -22.42 15.39
C LYS A 476 -9.53 -21.64 15.36
N ALA A 477 -9.15 -21.08 14.21
CA ALA A 477 -7.93 -20.28 14.06
C ALA A 477 -7.94 -19.06 14.99
N LEU A 478 -9.07 -18.36 15.08
CA LEU A 478 -9.25 -17.21 15.97
C LEU A 478 -9.14 -17.60 17.46
N ALA A 479 -9.72 -18.74 17.86
CA ALA A 479 -9.63 -19.22 19.24
C ALA A 479 -8.16 -19.58 19.60
N GLU A 480 -7.44 -20.27 18.72
CA GLU A 480 -6.02 -20.56 18.88
C GLU A 480 -5.17 -19.29 18.97
N ALA A 481 -5.43 -18.31 18.09
CA ALA A 481 -4.75 -17.01 18.08
C ALA A 481 -4.97 -16.22 19.37
N LYS A 482 -6.22 -16.15 19.87
CA LYS A 482 -6.55 -15.49 21.14
C LYS A 482 -5.88 -16.19 22.33
N ALA A 483 -5.89 -17.52 22.38
CA ALA A 483 -5.23 -18.29 23.44
C ALA A 483 -3.71 -18.04 23.46
N PHE A 484 -3.07 -18.04 22.30
CA PHE A 484 -1.66 -17.69 22.16
C PHE A 484 -1.38 -16.27 22.65
N THR A 485 -2.17 -15.29 22.20
CA THR A 485 -2.02 -13.89 22.61
C THR A 485 -2.15 -13.72 24.12
N ALA A 486 -3.09 -14.38 24.76
CA ALA A 486 -3.23 -14.36 26.22
C ALA A 486 -1.99 -14.89 26.94
N GLN A 487 -1.43 -16.02 26.45
CA GLN A 487 -0.19 -16.58 26.99
C GLN A 487 1.01 -15.64 26.77
N LEU A 488 1.10 -15.02 25.58
CA LEU A 488 2.16 -14.08 25.24
C LEU A 488 2.10 -12.84 26.15
N LYS A 489 0.91 -12.27 26.37
CA LYS A 489 0.70 -11.14 27.27
C LYS A 489 1.05 -11.48 28.72
N ALA A 490 0.72 -12.67 29.19
CA ALA A 490 1.12 -13.12 30.52
C ALA A 490 2.65 -13.24 30.69
N LYS A 491 3.36 -13.70 29.66
CA LYS A 491 4.85 -13.72 29.64
C LYS A 491 5.41 -12.29 29.63
N GLY A 492 4.86 -11.40 28.82
CA GLY A 492 5.30 -10.03 28.71
C GLY A 492 5.10 -9.24 30.01
N ALA A 493 3.93 -9.40 30.68
CA ALA A 493 3.70 -8.76 31.97
C ALA A 493 4.76 -9.17 33.02
N LYS A 494 5.12 -10.45 33.09
CA LYS A 494 6.20 -10.93 33.96
C LYS A 494 7.57 -10.33 33.59
N TYR A 495 7.87 -10.27 32.30
CA TYR A 495 9.11 -9.67 31.80
C TYR A 495 9.23 -8.19 32.23
N TRP A 496 8.21 -7.38 31.96
CA TRP A 496 8.24 -5.95 32.26
C TRP A 496 8.28 -5.67 33.78
N ALA A 497 7.55 -6.44 34.59
CA ALA A 497 7.61 -6.32 36.05
C ALA A 497 9.04 -6.62 36.60
N ALA A 498 9.73 -7.59 36.01
CA ALA A 498 11.12 -7.88 36.39
C ALA A 498 12.08 -6.76 35.92
N ALA A 499 11.87 -6.22 34.70
CA ALA A 499 12.66 -5.12 34.17
C ALA A 499 12.51 -3.84 35.02
N ASP A 500 11.27 -3.49 35.41
CA ASP A 500 10.99 -2.31 36.25
C ASP A 500 11.61 -2.44 37.64
N LYS A 501 11.54 -3.63 38.27
CA LYS A 501 12.23 -3.91 39.55
C LYS A 501 13.75 -3.73 39.43
N LYS A 502 14.36 -4.17 38.33
CA LYS A 502 15.81 -4.01 38.08
C LYS A 502 16.20 -2.53 37.88
N ALA A 503 15.34 -1.79 37.15
CA ALA A 503 15.56 -0.35 36.95
C ALA A 503 15.45 0.46 38.25
N ALA A 504 14.46 0.15 39.11
CA ALA A 504 14.28 0.79 40.39
C ALA A 504 15.48 0.53 41.32
N LYS A 505 16.00 -0.71 41.38
CA LYS A 505 17.22 -1.04 42.16
C LYS A 505 18.47 -0.32 41.68
N LYS A 506 18.58 0.00 40.36
CA LYS A 506 19.72 0.80 39.85
C LYS A 506 19.60 2.28 40.22
N LYS A 507 18.41 2.86 40.28
CA LYS A 507 18.16 4.26 40.66
C LYS A 507 18.38 4.50 42.17
N GLY A 508 18.07 3.51 43.02
CA GLY A 508 18.27 3.60 44.46
C GLY A 508 19.73 3.36 44.90
N LYS A 509 20.66 3.04 43.99
CA LYS A 509 22.08 2.89 44.24
C LYS A 509 22.94 4.05 43.72
N LYS A 510 22.33 5.07 43.11
CA LYS A 510 22.93 6.37 42.80
C LYS A 510 22.43 7.42 43.76
#